data_1aef3040c71b6cfdfb06f343f028ee94
#
_entry.id   1aef3040c71b6cfdfb06f343f028ee94
#
_cell.length_a   1.000
_cell.length_b   1.000
_cell.length_c   1.000
_cell.angle_alpha   90.00
_cell.angle_beta   90.00
_cell.angle_gamma   90.00
#
_symmetry.space_group_name_H-M   'P 1'
#
loop_
_entity.id
_entity.type
_entity.pdbx_description
1 polymer ?
#
loop_
_entity_poly.entity_id
_entity_poly.type
_entity_poly.pdbx_seq_one_letter_code
_entity_poly.pdbx_strand_id
1 'polypeptide(L)'
;MKVTIIGGGGRVGSNAAFALQCAGIVREIALVDANAELASGEALDLLHGAALVGDQSIYSTDIKGAANSDIICITAGLRRKPEESRLDLINRNVSLYKGVLDSLKGAGVNKECIFVVVSNPVDVLTRLNIEYLGWPAKQVIGLGTVLDTTRFRSLIAAAKNLPATQVDAVILGEHGDTMTPIWSTATVAGMPLIKMLTPAQQAEIFRKTQTSGAEVIKLKGGAGYAVGLSIAEVIHCIALDRKRILPVSSQLTGQYGIKKVCLSVPTVVGASGVEAALESELWPKEIAGIQASARALEETWGKIK
;
A
#
# COMPACT_ATOMS: atom_id res chain seq x y z
N MET A 1 20.18 -3.50 -4.34
CA MET A 1 19.06 -2.57 -4.21
C MET A 1 18.95 -2.11 -2.78
N LYS A 2 18.76 -0.80 -2.59
CA LYS A 2 18.55 -0.14 -1.30
C LYS A 2 17.09 0.31 -1.17
N VAL A 3 16.47 -0.08 -0.07
CA VAL A 3 15.13 0.39 0.33
C VAL A 3 15.25 1.27 1.55
N THR A 4 14.75 2.51 1.46
CA THR A 4 14.65 3.39 2.63
C THR A 4 13.19 3.49 3.06
N ILE A 5 12.92 3.27 4.34
CA ILE A 5 11.58 3.31 4.93
C ILE A 5 11.46 4.56 5.79
N ILE A 6 10.64 5.52 5.34
CA ILE A 6 10.30 6.73 6.09
C ILE A 6 9.14 6.40 7.03
N GLY A 7 9.32 6.61 8.33
CA GLY A 7 8.46 6.08 9.38
C GLY A 7 8.90 4.68 9.83
N GLY A 8 10.20 4.37 9.70
CA GLY A 8 10.79 3.06 9.95
C GLY A 8 10.73 2.61 11.41
N GLY A 9 10.70 3.53 12.37
CA GLY A 9 10.48 3.23 13.79
C GLY A 9 9.02 2.92 14.12
N GLY A 10 8.08 3.24 13.22
CA GLY A 10 6.66 2.94 13.43
C GLY A 10 6.31 1.47 13.17
N ARG A 11 5.18 1.03 13.74
CA ARG A 11 4.71 -0.37 13.62
C ARG A 11 4.63 -0.87 12.16
N VAL A 12 4.18 -0.04 11.22
CA VAL A 12 4.07 -0.44 9.81
C VAL A 12 5.46 -0.54 9.19
N GLY A 13 6.31 0.47 9.41
CA GLY A 13 7.64 0.54 8.84
C GLY A 13 8.56 -0.58 9.33
N SER A 14 8.61 -0.83 10.65
CA SER A 14 9.44 -1.90 11.22
C SER A 14 8.97 -3.30 10.79
N ASN A 15 7.65 -3.54 10.70
CA ASN A 15 7.14 -4.82 10.18
C ASN A 15 7.40 -4.98 8.67
N ALA A 16 7.41 -3.91 7.89
CA ALA A 16 7.81 -3.95 6.48
C ALA A 16 9.32 -4.28 6.36
N ALA A 17 10.16 -3.67 7.18
CA ALA A 17 11.58 -3.96 7.25
C ALA A 17 11.85 -5.43 7.61
N PHE A 18 11.14 -5.96 8.62
CA PHE A 18 11.24 -7.37 9.01
C PHE A 18 10.79 -8.31 7.89
N ALA A 19 9.67 -8.00 7.22
CA ALA A 19 9.21 -8.81 6.09
C ALA A 19 10.23 -8.83 4.93
N LEU A 20 10.86 -7.67 4.63
CA LEU A 20 11.93 -7.56 3.63
C LEU A 20 13.20 -8.30 4.06
N GLN A 21 13.55 -8.25 5.34
CA GLN A 21 14.67 -9.01 5.90
C GLN A 21 14.45 -10.51 5.71
N CYS A 22 13.29 -11.02 6.15
CA CYS A 22 12.97 -12.45 6.03
C CYS A 22 12.97 -12.95 4.57
N ALA A 23 12.60 -12.09 3.64
CA ALA A 23 12.58 -12.43 2.21
C ALA A 23 13.99 -12.47 1.57
N GLY A 24 14.96 -11.74 2.11
CA GLY A 24 16.35 -11.75 1.65
C GLY A 24 16.61 -11.16 0.26
N ILE A 25 15.62 -10.45 -0.32
CA ILE A 25 15.66 -9.98 -1.73
C ILE A 25 16.37 -8.63 -1.87
N VAL A 26 16.18 -7.73 -0.91
CA VAL A 26 16.84 -6.42 -0.91
C VAL A 26 18.14 -6.49 -0.12
N ARG A 27 19.17 -5.83 -0.63
CA ARG A 27 20.51 -5.87 -0.02
C ARG A 27 20.65 -4.90 1.15
N GLU A 28 19.95 -3.78 1.10
CA GLU A 28 20.12 -2.68 2.05
C GLU A 28 18.76 -2.15 2.49
N ILE A 29 18.54 -2.09 3.80
CA ILE A 29 17.31 -1.57 4.42
C ILE A 29 17.71 -0.44 5.37
N ALA A 30 17.32 0.78 5.04
CA ALA A 30 17.57 1.97 5.83
C ALA A 30 16.27 2.46 6.50
N LEU A 31 16.30 2.67 7.81
CA LEU A 31 15.16 3.18 8.56
C LEU A 31 15.35 4.67 8.87
N VAL A 32 14.36 5.47 8.51
CA VAL A 32 14.28 6.90 8.84
C VAL A 32 13.01 7.15 9.63
N ASP A 33 13.13 7.84 10.76
CA ASP A 33 11.96 8.24 11.56
C ASP A 33 12.21 9.59 12.23
N ALA A 34 11.13 10.31 12.54
CA ALA A 34 11.21 11.53 13.34
C ALA A 34 11.73 11.24 14.76
N ASN A 35 11.45 10.05 15.30
CA ASN A 35 12.08 9.51 16.50
C ASN A 35 13.28 8.65 16.09
N ALA A 36 14.45 9.27 15.98
CA ALA A 36 15.68 8.62 15.57
C ALA A 36 16.12 7.49 16.51
N GLU A 37 15.88 7.61 17.81
CA GLU A 37 16.20 6.56 18.79
C GLU A 37 15.36 5.31 18.55
N LEU A 38 14.08 5.47 18.29
CA LEU A 38 13.19 4.36 17.98
C LEU A 38 13.61 3.66 16.67
N ALA A 39 13.89 4.42 15.60
CA ALA A 39 14.40 3.85 14.36
C ALA A 39 15.72 3.10 14.55
N SER A 40 16.62 3.61 15.41
CA SER A 40 17.86 2.97 15.74
C SER A 40 17.67 1.67 16.52
N GLY A 41 16.72 1.63 17.45
CA GLY A 41 16.34 0.43 18.18
C GLY A 41 15.78 -0.66 17.25
N GLU A 42 14.84 -0.30 16.36
CA GLU A 42 14.28 -1.24 15.39
C GLU A 42 15.35 -1.76 14.42
N ALA A 43 16.24 -0.90 13.94
CA ALA A 43 17.33 -1.29 13.05
C ALA A 43 18.32 -2.24 13.73
N LEU A 44 18.62 -1.98 15.02
CA LEU A 44 19.54 -2.82 15.80
C LEU A 44 18.95 -4.21 16.05
N ASP A 45 17.67 -4.29 16.41
CA ASP A 45 16.99 -5.57 16.64
C ASP A 45 16.91 -6.41 15.35
N LEU A 46 16.57 -5.77 14.22
CA LEU A 46 16.63 -6.41 12.91
C LEU A 46 18.07 -6.90 12.56
N LEU A 47 19.07 -6.07 12.80
CA LEU A 47 20.47 -6.42 12.54
C LEU A 47 20.91 -7.65 13.36
N HIS A 48 20.46 -7.78 14.61
CA HIS A 48 20.76 -8.95 15.44
C HIS A 48 20.20 -10.25 14.85
N GLY A 49 19.10 -10.17 14.10
CA GLY A 49 18.51 -11.31 13.38
C GLY A 49 19.22 -11.67 12.07
N ALA A 50 20.10 -10.83 11.55
CA ALA A 50 20.72 -11.02 10.22
C ALA A 50 21.48 -12.35 10.09
N ALA A 51 22.18 -12.80 11.14
CA ALA A 51 22.92 -14.07 11.15
C ALA A 51 22.03 -15.31 10.90
N LEU A 52 20.72 -15.20 11.08
CA LEU A 52 19.77 -16.28 10.86
C LEU A 52 19.05 -16.21 9.51
N VAL A 53 19.12 -15.06 8.83
CA VAL A 53 18.35 -14.80 7.61
C VAL A 53 19.26 -14.55 6.40
N GLY A 54 20.19 -13.57 6.49
CA GLY A 54 21.06 -13.21 5.37
C GLY A 54 21.87 -11.94 5.63
N ASP A 55 22.90 -11.74 4.82
CA ASP A 55 23.89 -10.66 4.98
C ASP A 55 23.39 -9.32 4.44
N GLN A 56 22.22 -8.90 4.85
CA GLN A 56 21.65 -7.59 4.51
C GLN A 56 22.22 -6.50 5.40
N SER A 57 22.50 -5.34 4.81
CA SER A 57 22.85 -4.14 5.58
C SER A 57 21.58 -3.49 6.11
N ILE A 58 21.41 -3.47 7.44
CA ILE A 58 20.21 -2.90 8.09
C ILE A 58 20.67 -1.86 9.11
N TYR A 59 20.19 -0.62 8.97
CA TYR A 59 20.61 0.50 9.82
C TYR A 59 19.56 1.63 9.84
N SER A 60 19.68 2.49 10.85
CA SER A 60 18.94 3.76 10.88
C SER A 60 19.81 4.90 10.32
N THR A 61 19.15 5.89 9.72
CA THR A 61 19.80 7.08 9.17
C THR A 61 18.85 8.29 9.22
N ASP A 62 19.40 9.47 8.96
CA ASP A 62 18.60 10.65 8.70
C ASP A 62 18.01 10.66 7.26
N ILE A 63 17.22 11.68 6.93
CA ILE A 63 16.59 11.81 5.63
C ILE A 63 17.59 11.92 4.47
N LYS A 64 18.80 12.41 4.71
CA LYS A 64 19.87 12.50 3.70
C LYS A 64 20.35 11.13 3.25
N GLY A 65 20.29 10.14 4.14
CA GLY A 65 20.57 8.75 3.80
C GLY A 65 19.62 8.15 2.76
N ALA A 66 18.48 8.79 2.48
CA ALA A 66 17.56 8.37 1.42
C ALA A 66 18.02 8.76 0.00
N ALA A 67 19.02 9.64 -0.17
CA ALA A 67 19.44 10.20 -1.47
C ALA A 67 19.71 9.12 -2.53
N ASN A 68 20.42 8.05 -2.16
CA ASN A 68 20.84 6.97 -3.06
C ASN A 68 19.93 5.73 -2.97
N SER A 69 18.66 5.90 -2.62
CA SER A 69 17.71 4.79 -2.55
C SER A 69 17.18 4.43 -3.93
N ASP A 70 17.04 3.14 -4.19
CA ASP A 70 16.32 2.62 -5.35
C ASP A 70 14.81 2.70 -5.11
N ILE A 71 14.39 2.45 -3.85
CA ILE A 71 12.99 2.52 -3.43
C ILE A 71 12.90 3.33 -2.13
N ILE A 72 11.95 4.26 -2.08
CA ILE A 72 11.54 4.95 -0.85
C ILE A 72 10.12 4.54 -0.50
N CYS A 73 9.98 3.85 0.64
CA CYS A 73 8.69 3.44 1.19
C CYS A 73 8.27 4.44 2.28
N ILE A 74 7.16 5.15 2.08
CA ILE A 74 6.68 6.16 3.03
C ILE A 74 5.53 5.60 3.84
N THR A 75 5.79 5.30 5.12
CA THR A 75 4.81 4.79 6.08
C THR A 75 4.50 5.81 7.19
N ALA A 76 5.15 6.97 7.16
CA ALA A 76 4.98 8.03 8.14
C ALA A 76 3.55 8.60 8.07
N GLY A 77 2.86 8.67 9.20
CA GLY A 77 1.49 9.16 9.26
C GLY A 77 1.01 9.38 10.70
N LEU A 78 0.06 10.29 10.84
CA LEU A 78 -0.55 10.63 12.12
C LEU A 78 -1.81 9.81 12.36
N ARG A 79 -2.02 9.41 13.60
CA ARG A 79 -3.26 8.78 14.03
C ARG A 79 -4.32 9.83 14.34
N ARG A 80 -5.60 9.43 14.18
CA ARG A 80 -6.75 10.26 14.53
C ARG A 80 -6.72 10.55 16.04
N LYS A 81 -6.91 11.83 16.37
CA LYS A 81 -7.12 12.27 17.76
C LYS A 81 -8.58 12.06 18.16
N PRO A 82 -8.89 11.91 19.47
CA PRO A 82 -10.25 12.07 19.96
C PRO A 82 -10.81 13.41 19.46
N GLU A 83 -12.08 13.46 19.10
CA GLU A 83 -12.81 14.66 18.63
C GLU A 83 -12.32 15.27 17.29
N GLU A 84 -11.33 14.69 16.63
CA GLU A 84 -10.84 15.16 15.33
C GLU A 84 -11.75 14.69 14.20
N SER A 85 -12.12 15.58 13.28
CA SER A 85 -12.85 15.19 12.08
C SER A 85 -11.96 14.38 11.12
N ARG A 86 -12.57 13.59 10.22
CA ARG A 86 -11.81 12.86 9.17
C ARG A 86 -11.03 13.82 8.27
N LEU A 87 -11.63 14.98 7.94
CA LEU A 87 -10.99 15.96 7.06
C LEU A 87 -9.79 16.65 7.74
N ASP A 88 -9.89 16.94 9.04
CA ASP A 88 -8.76 17.51 9.79
C ASP A 88 -7.58 16.54 9.84
N LEU A 89 -7.83 15.25 10.07
CA LEU A 89 -6.79 14.22 10.01
C LEU A 89 -6.16 14.15 8.61
N ILE A 90 -6.97 14.20 7.55
CA ILE A 90 -6.48 14.21 6.16
C ILE A 90 -5.56 15.41 5.96
N ASN A 91 -5.98 16.62 6.30
CA ASN A 91 -5.18 17.83 6.13
C ASN A 91 -3.87 17.79 6.93
N ARG A 92 -3.89 17.25 8.15
CA ARG A 92 -2.68 17.06 8.96
C ARG A 92 -1.71 16.06 8.32
N ASN A 93 -2.22 14.95 7.77
CA ASN A 93 -1.39 13.98 7.08
C ASN A 93 -0.85 14.53 5.76
N VAL A 94 -1.62 15.31 5.01
CA VAL A 94 -1.17 16.02 3.81
C VAL A 94 -0.03 16.98 4.15
N SER A 95 -0.17 17.78 5.20
CA SER A 95 0.87 18.71 5.65
C SER A 95 2.15 17.99 6.08
N LEU A 96 2.01 16.92 6.89
CA LEU A 96 3.15 16.08 7.27
C LEU A 96 3.84 15.50 6.02
N TYR A 97 3.06 14.96 5.10
CA TYR A 97 3.56 14.31 3.90
C TYR A 97 4.29 15.30 2.98
N LYS A 98 3.77 16.53 2.79
CA LYS A 98 4.47 17.62 2.08
C LYS A 98 5.84 17.90 2.71
N GLY A 99 5.91 17.99 4.05
CA GLY A 99 7.18 18.18 4.76
C GLY A 99 8.19 17.04 4.53
N VAL A 100 7.71 15.79 4.45
CA VAL A 100 8.56 14.63 4.08
C VAL A 100 9.06 14.77 2.65
N LEU A 101 8.18 15.13 1.70
CA LEU A 101 8.56 15.31 0.30
C LEU A 101 9.57 16.46 0.11
N ASP A 102 9.40 17.58 0.82
CA ASP A 102 10.36 18.70 0.78
C ASP A 102 11.72 18.29 1.32
N SER A 103 11.73 17.51 2.41
CA SER A 103 12.97 16.99 3.00
C SER A 103 13.67 16.01 2.05
N LEU A 104 12.94 15.15 1.36
CA LEU A 104 13.48 14.23 0.35
C LEU A 104 14.01 14.99 -0.88
N LYS A 105 13.29 16.02 -1.31
CA LYS A 105 13.76 16.91 -2.39
C LYS A 105 15.07 17.61 -1.99
N GLY A 106 15.16 18.11 -0.76
CA GLY A 106 16.38 18.73 -0.23
C GLY A 106 17.53 17.73 -0.07
N ALA A 107 17.26 16.46 0.17
CA ALA A 107 18.27 15.40 0.22
C ALA A 107 18.81 15.00 -1.15
N GLY A 108 18.19 15.44 -2.26
CA GLY A 108 18.66 15.14 -3.61
C GLY A 108 18.41 13.68 -4.02
N VAL A 109 17.20 13.17 -3.77
CA VAL A 109 16.82 11.79 -4.14
C VAL A 109 17.06 11.52 -5.62
N ASN A 110 17.62 10.34 -5.92
CA ASN A 110 17.86 9.87 -7.27
C ASN A 110 16.56 9.88 -8.10
N LYS A 111 16.60 10.44 -9.31
CA LYS A 111 15.44 10.54 -10.21
C LYS A 111 14.89 9.20 -10.69
N GLU A 112 15.66 8.14 -10.59
CA GLU A 112 15.22 6.76 -10.90
C GLU A 112 14.55 6.07 -9.72
N CYS A 113 14.49 6.72 -8.55
CA CYS A 113 13.89 6.15 -7.34
C CYS A 113 12.39 5.92 -7.53
N ILE A 114 11.91 4.77 -7.05
CA ILE A 114 10.49 4.45 -7.01
C ILE A 114 9.94 4.73 -5.61
N PHE A 115 8.83 5.46 -5.55
CA PHE A 115 8.11 5.71 -4.30
C PHE A 115 7.02 4.65 -4.08
N VAL A 116 7.03 4.04 -2.91
CA VAL A 116 5.93 3.18 -2.42
C VAL A 116 5.23 3.92 -1.28
N VAL A 117 4.04 4.43 -1.56
CA VAL A 117 3.24 5.23 -0.63
C VAL A 117 2.33 4.30 0.17
N VAL A 118 2.43 4.37 1.49
CA VAL A 118 1.64 3.54 2.43
C VAL A 118 0.82 4.38 3.39
N SER A 119 1.28 5.60 3.67
CA SER A 119 0.60 6.56 4.54
C SER A 119 -0.82 6.85 4.04
N ASN A 120 -1.76 7.02 4.99
CA ASN A 120 -3.15 7.30 4.66
C ASN A 120 -3.49 8.81 4.75
N PRO A 121 -4.39 9.26 3.85
CA PRO A 121 -5.14 8.52 2.82
C PRO A 121 -4.28 8.21 1.58
N VAL A 122 -4.00 6.91 1.37
CA VAL A 122 -2.97 6.46 0.42
C VAL A 122 -3.18 6.95 -1.02
N ASP A 123 -4.41 6.90 -1.52
CA ASP A 123 -4.72 7.31 -2.91
C ASP A 123 -4.48 8.81 -3.13
N VAL A 124 -4.87 9.63 -2.14
CA VAL A 124 -4.65 11.08 -2.14
C VAL A 124 -3.14 11.39 -2.04
N LEU A 125 -2.41 10.72 -1.15
CA LEU A 125 -0.98 10.94 -0.95
C LEU A 125 -0.14 10.42 -2.13
N THR A 126 -0.61 9.39 -2.83
CA THR A 126 -0.01 8.91 -4.09
C THR A 126 -0.13 10.00 -5.17
N ARG A 127 -1.31 10.60 -5.34
CA ARG A 127 -1.50 11.74 -6.25
C ARG A 127 -0.67 12.96 -5.83
N LEU A 128 -0.62 13.24 -4.53
CA LEU A 128 0.18 14.34 -4.00
C LEU A 128 1.67 14.16 -4.30
N ASN A 129 2.20 12.96 -4.19
CA ASN A 129 3.59 12.67 -4.54
C ASN A 129 3.89 13.01 -6.00
N ILE A 130 3.00 12.63 -6.91
CA ILE A 130 3.12 12.92 -8.33
C ILE A 130 3.05 14.44 -8.59
N GLU A 131 2.00 15.10 -8.08
CA GLU A 131 1.71 16.49 -8.45
C GLU A 131 2.59 17.51 -7.68
N TYR A 132 2.83 17.29 -6.37
CA TYR A 132 3.61 18.23 -5.55
C TYR A 132 5.11 18.09 -5.75
N LEU A 133 5.61 16.85 -5.77
CA LEU A 133 7.04 16.59 -6.00
C LEU A 133 7.42 16.69 -7.49
N GLY A 134 6.44 16.56 -8.39
CA GLY A 134 6.67 16.50 -9.84
C GLY A 134 7.34 15.19 -10.25
N TRP A 135 7.06 14.10 -9.55
CA TRP A 135 7.67 12.80 -9.81
C TRP A 135 6.93 12.04 -10.93
N PRO A 136 7.64 11.29 -11.79
CA PRO A 136 6.98 10.55 -12.87
C PRO A 136 5.93 9.58 -12.31
N ALA A 137 4.70 9.62 -12.82
CA ALA A 137 3.58 8.82 -12.30
C ALA A 137 3.87 7.31 -12.28
N LYS A 138 4.66 6.80 -13.26
CA LYS A 138 5.07 5.39 -13.30
C LYS A 138 5.97 4.98 -12.12
N GLN A 139 6.68 5.92 -11.52
CA GLN A 139 7.58 5.69 -10.38
C GLN A 139 6.92 5.96 -9.02
N VAL A 140 5.61 6.19 -8.98
CA VAL A 140 4.87 6.41 -7.73
C VAL A 140 3.75 5.38 -7.62
N ILE A 141 3.86 4.53 -6.61
CA ILE A 141 2.94 3.43 -6.35
C ILE A 141 2.35 3.61 -4.95
N GLY A 142 1.05 3.74 -4.84
CA GLY A 142 0.36 3.60 -3.56
C GLY A 142 0.11 2.12 -3.26
N LEU A 143 0.23 1.70 -2.00
CA LEU A 143 -0.09 0.33 -1.59
C LEU A 143 -1.53 -0.04 -1.98
N GLY A 144 -2.41 0.96 -2.02
CA GLY A 144 -3.79 0.82 -2.47
C GLY A 144 -4.54 -0.29 -1.74
N THR A 145 -5.27 -1.08 -2.48
CA THR A 145 -6.07 -2.18 -1.95
C THR A 145 -5.35 -3.54 -1.91
N VAL A 146 -4.01 -3.56 -2.01
CA VAL A 146 -3.23 -4.82 -1.85
C VAL A 146 -3.54 -5.46 -0.50
N LEU A 147 -3.50 -4.69 0.59
CA LEU A 147 -3.82 -5.19 1.92
C LEU A 147 -5.29 -5.63 2.05
N ASP A 148 -6.23 -4.88 1.48
CA ASP A 148 -7.66 -5.23 1.53
C ASP A 148 -7.94 -6.51 0.73
N THR A 149 -7.24 -6.68 -0.37
CA THR A 149 -7.27 -7.90 -1.19
C THR A 149 -6.74 -9.11 -0.41
N THR A 150 -5.64 -8.99 0.35
CA THR A 150 -5.16 -10.10 1.19
C THR A 150 -6.15 -10.45 2.28
N ARG A 151 -6.79 -9.47 2.94
CA ARG A 151 -7.87 -9.67 3.90
C ARG A 151 -9.04 -10.40 3.26
N PHE A 152 -9.48 -9.92 2.11
CA PHE A 152 -10.60 -10.49 1.35
C PHE A 152 -10.36 -11.95 1.00
N ARG A 153 -9.19 -12.28 0.43
CA ARG A 153 -8.78 -13.66 0.10
C ARG A 153 -8.76 -14.55 1.34
N SER A 154 -8.17 -14.08 2.43
CA SER A 154 -8.09 -14.83 3.69
C SER A 154 -9.46 -15.10 4.32
N LEU A 155 -10.37 -14.12 4.27
CA LEU A 155 -11.74 -14.28 4.78
C LEU A 155 -12.59 -15.23 3.93
N ILE A 156 -12.44 -15.19 2.59
CA ILE A 156 -13.05 -16.18 1.68
C ILE A 156 -12.53 -17.59 2.00
N ALA A 157 -11.22 -17.72 2.11
CA ALA A 157 -10.56 -18.99 2.41
C ALA A 157 -11.07 -19.59 3.75
N ALA A 158 -11.11 -18.76 4.81
CA ALA A 158 -11.61 -19.16 6.12
C ALA A 158 -13.09 -19.59 6.07
N ALA A 159 -13.94 -18.83 5.34
CA ALA A 159 -15.36 -19.14 5.21
C ALA A 159 -15.65 -20.46 4.47
N LYS A 160 -14.71 -20.94 3.66
CA LYS A 160 -14.85 -22.16 2.85
C LYS A 160 -13.88 -23.27 3.24
N ASN A 161 -13.07 -23.06 4.28
CA ASN A 161 -11.99 -23.98 4.69
C ASN A 161 -11.05 -24.34 3.53
N LEU A 162 -10.56 -23.31 2.80
CA LEU A 162 -9.70 -23.44 1.64
C LEU A 162 -8.33 -22.81 1.91
N PRO A 163 -7.26 -23.20 1.18
CA PRO A 163 -5.99 -22.49 1.23
C PRO A 163 -6.12 -21.07 0.67
N ALA A 164 -5.74 -20.05 1.44
CA ALA A 164 -5.85 -18.64 1.02
C ALA A 164 -5.01 -18.34 -0.25
N THR A 165 -3.91 -19.08 -0.46
CA THR A 165 -3.06 -18.96 -1.64
C THR A 165 -3.71 -19.43 -2.93
N GLN A 166 -4.80 -20.19 -2.85
CA GLN A 166 -5.57 -20.68 -4.01
C GLN A 166 -6.77 -19.78 -4.35
N VAL A 167 -7.08 -18.80 -3.50
CA VAL A 167 -8.16 -17.85 -3.75
C VAL A 167 -7.64 -16.72 -4.64
N ASP A 168 -8.23 -16.57 -5.81
CA ASP A 168 -8.00 -15.43 -6.69
C ASP A 168 -9.21 -14.51 -6.67
N ALA A 169 -9.07 -13.39 -5.95
CA ALA A 169 -10.09 -12.39 -5.75
C ALA A 169 -9.41 -11.06 -5.42
N VAL A 170 -10.02 -9.95 -5.80
CA VAL A 170 -9.44 -8.61 -5.62
C VAL A 170 -10.47 -7.62 -5.08
N ILE A 171 -9.97 -6.63 -4.34
CA ILE A 171 -10.65 -5.39 -4.00
C ILE A 171 -10.06 -4.29 -4.89
N LEU A 172 -10.90 -3.51 -5.54
CA LEU A 172 -10.50 -2.38 -6.39
C LEU A 172 -11.11 -1.06 -5.89
N GLY A 173 -10.71 0.06 -6.49
CA GLY A 173 -11.19 1.38 -6.12
C GLY A 173 -10.35 2.06 -5.05
N GLU A 174 -10.97 2.85 -4.19
CA GLU A 174 -10.33 3.55 -3.06
C GLU A 174 -9.89 2.57 -1.98
N HIS A 175 -8.73 2.80 -1.38
CA HIS A 175 -8.41 2.20 -0.08
C HIS A 175 -9.17 2.94 1.02
N GLY A 176 -10.45 2.64 1.20
CA GLY A 176 -11.35 3.35 2.11
C GLY A 176 -12.77 2.82 2.04
N ASP A 177 -13.73 3.70 2.38
CA ASP A 177 -15.14 3.31 2.53
C ASP A 177 -15.79 2.88 1.22
N THR A 178 -15.30 3.37 0.07
CA THR A 178 -15.85 3.09 -1.27
C THR A 178 -15.15 1.95 -2.00
N MET A 179 -14.28 1.19 -1.31
CA MET A 179 -13.64 0.00 -1.91
C MET A 179 -14.68 -0.96 -2.50
N THR A 180 -14.35 -1.59 -3.60
CA THR A 180 -15.25 -2.43 -4.38
C THR A 180 -14.76 -3.87 -4.44
N PRO A 181 -15.53 -4.87 -3.93
CA PRO A 181 -15.18 -6.27 -4.08
C PRO A 181 -15.52 -6.73 -5.50
N ILE A 182 -14.57 -7.38 -6.15
CA ILE A 182 -14.74 -7.91 -7.48
C ILE A 182 -15.09 -9.39 -7.38
N TRP A 183 -16.37 -9.70 -7.58
CA TRP A 183 -16.91 -11.05 -7.56
C TRP A 183 -17.01 -11.67 -8.95
N SER A 184 -17.10 -10.83 -9.99
CA SER A 184 -17.25 -11.27 -11.40
C SER A 184 -16.10 -12.16 -11.85
N THR A 185 -14.88 -11.88 -11.41
CA THR A 185 -13.66 -12.61 -11.77
C THR A 185 -13.11 -13.47 -10.62
N ALA A 186 -13.77 -13.48 -9.44
CA ALA A 186 -13.28 -14.18 -8.28
C ALA A 186 -13.38 -15.71 -8.44
N THR A 187 -12.24 -16.40 -8.25
CA THR A 187 -12.14 -17.86 -8.41
C THR A 187 -11.33 -18.51 -7.28
N VAL A 188 -11.46 -19.82 -7.17
CA VAL A 188 -10.52 -20.69 -6.46
C VAL A 188 -10.19 -21.88 -7.35
N ALA A 189 -8.91 -22.08 -7.67
CA ALA A 189 -8.46 -23.09 -8.62
C ALA A 189 -9.25 -23.07 -9.96
N GLY A 190 -9.57 -21.86 -10.47
CA GLY A 190 -10.35 -21.67 -11.69
C GLY A 190 -11.87 -21.83 -11.53
N MET A 191 -12.38 -22.27 -10.40
CA MET A 191 -13.81 -22.38 -10.14
C MET A 191 -14.40 -21.03 -9.65
N PRO A 192 -15.47 -20.51 -10.30
CA PRO A 192 -16.07 -19.24 -9.89
C PRO A 192 -16.61 -19.27 -8.46
N LEU A 193 -16.14 -18.36 -7.61
CA LEU A 193 -16.55 -18.25 -6.19
C LEU A 193 -18.03 -17.91 -6.03
N ILE A 194 -18.64 -17.23 -7.00
CA ILE A 194 -20.09 -16.95 -7.00
C ILE A 194 -20.97 -18.21 -7.03
N LYS A 195 -20.45 -19.35 -7.51
CA LYS A 195 -21.12 -20.65 -7.46
C LYS A 195 -20.95 -21.37 -6.13
N MET A 196 -20.00 -20.92 -5.29
CA MET A 196 -19.63 -21.53 -4.03
C MET A 196 -20.12 -20.75 -2.82
N LEU A 197 -20.44 -19.47 -3.00
CA LEU A 197 -20.84 -18.53 -1.94
C LEU A 197 -22.24 -17.98 -2.23
N THR A 198 -23.12 -18.05 -1.27
CA THR A 198 -24.41 -17.38 -1.35
C THR A 198 -24.26 -15.87 -1.30
N PRO A 199 -25.21 -15.06 -1.82
CA PRO A 199 -25.17 -13.62 -1.72
C PRO A 199 -24.99 -13.10 -0.28
N ALA A 200 -25.61 -13.76 0.69
CA ALA A 200 -25.48 -13.41 2.12
C ALA A 200 -24.04 -13.65 2.62
N GLN A 201 -23.40 -14.76 2.23
CA GLN A 201 -21.99 -15.02 2.56
C GLN A 201 -21.05 -14.00 1.89
N GLN A 202 -21.30 -13.66 0.62
CA GLN A 202 -20.53 -12.62 -0.08
C GLN A 202 -20.61 -11.27 0.63
N ALA A 203 -21.81 -10.84 1.02
CA ALA A 203 -22.03 -9.59 1.74
C ALA A 203 -21.32 -9.58 3.11
N GLU A 204 -21.41 -10.69 3.86
CA GLU A 204 -20.77 -10.79 5.18
C GLU A 204 -19.24 -10.80 5.07
N ILE A 205 -18.66 -11.51 4.11
CA ILE A 205 -17.21 -11.52 3.85
C ILE A 205 -16.73 -10.10 3.50
N PHE A 206 -17.45 -9.40 2.62
CA PHE A 206 -17.08 -8.05 2.24
C PHE A 206 -17.19 -7.07 3.42
N ARG A 207 -18.28 -7.13 4.19
CA ARG A 207 -18.42 -6.33 5.42
C ARG A 207 -17.26 -6.55 6.37
N LYS A 208 -16.87 -7.80 6.62
CA LYS A 208 -15.68 -8.12 7.43
C LYS A 208 -14.40 -7.57 6.83
N THR A 209 -14.24 -7.61 5.51
CA THR A 209 -13.07 -7.02 4.84
C THR A 209 -12.97 -5.52 5.11
N GLN A 210 -14.06 -4.77 4.93
CA GLN A 210 -14.12 -3.33 5.18
C GLN A 210 -13.81 -2.96 6.63
N THR A 211 -14.31 -3.74 7.59
CA THR A 211 -14.14 -3.45 9.02
C THR A 211 -12.84 -4.02 9.62
N SER A 212 -12.12 -4.88 8.90
CA SER A 212 -10.91 -5.56 9.39
C SER A 212 -9.86 -4.60 9.96
N GLY A 213 -9.64 -3.46 9.31
CA GLY A 213 -8.68 -2.45 9.78
C GLY A 213 -9.05 -1.89 11.14
N ALA A 214 -10.30 -1.48 11.31
CA ALA A 214 -10.83 -0.95 12.56
C ALA A 214 -10.81 -2.00 13.68
N GLU A 215 -11.13 -3.24 13.37
CA GLU A 215 -11.10 -4.34 14.33
C GLU A 215 -9.68 -4.62 14.84
N VAL A 216 -8.68 -4.69 13.95
CA VAL A 216 -7.27 -4.85 14.34
C VAL A 216 -6.78 -3.67 15.19
N ILE A 217 -7.20 -2.44 14.87
CA ILE A 217 -6.88 -1.25 15.68
C ILE A 217 -7.48 -1.39 17.08
N LYS A 218 -8.74 -1.79 17.18
CA LYS A 218 -9.44 -1.98 18.46
C LYS A 218 -8.75 -3.04 19.33
N LEU A 219 -8.33 -4.17 18.75
CA LEU A 219 -7.80 -5.32 19.47
C LEU A 219 -6.33 -5.18 19.88
N LYS A 220 -5.48 -4.55 19.02
CA LYS A 220 -4.03 -4.48 19.26
C LYS A 220 -3.40 -3.12 18.96
N GLY A 221 -4.21 -2.07 18.76
CA GLY A 221 -3.73 -0.70 18.56
C GLY A 221 -3.20 -0.40 17.14
N GLY A 222 -3.27 -1.33 16.20
CA GLY A 222 -2.89 -1.10 14.80
C GLY A 222 -2.38 -2.33 14.08
N ALA A 223 -2.51 -2.33 12.76
CA ALA A 223 -1.97 -3.36 11.89
C ALA A 223 -0.43 -3.22 11.76
N GLY A 224 0.25 -4.32 11.48
CA GLY A 224 1.68 -4.37 11.24
C GLY A 224 2.03 -5.52 10.30
N TYR A 225 1.67 -6.76 10.68
CA TYR A 225 2.11 -7.96 9.95
C TYR A 225 1.60 -8.04 8.51
N ALA A 226 0.29 -8.02 8.30
CA ALA A 226 -0.29 -8.16 6.97
C ALA A 226 0.05 -6.97 6.06
N VAL A 227 0.13 -5.75 6.60
CA VAL A 227 0.55 -4.58 5.83
C VAL A 227 2.04 -4.65 5.50
N GLY A 228 2.89 -5.11 6.42
CA GLY A 228 4.32 -5.34 6.17
C GLY A 228 4.56 -6.34 5.04
N LEU A 229 3.84 -7.47 5.04
CA LEU A 229 3.87 -8.44 3.95
C LEU A 229 3.36 -7.86 2.63
N SER A 230 2.30 -7.02 2.66
CA SER A 230 1.79 -6.36 1.45
C SER A 230 2.80 -5.37 0.86
N ILE A 231 3.51 -4.63 1.70
CA ILE A 231 4.61 -3.74 1.28
C ILE A 231 5.74 -4.56 0.67
N ALA A 232 6.18 -5.63 1.35
CA ALA A 232 7.23 -6.51 0.86
C ALA A 232 6.87 -7.11 -0.51
N GLU A 233 5.62 -7.52 -0.74
CA GLU A 233 5.18 -8.05 -2.03
C GLU A 233 5.32 -7.01 -3.17
N VAL A 234 4.93 -5.75 -2.94
CA VAL A 234 5.09 -4.67 -3.93
C VAL A 234 6.58 -4.42 -4.21
N ILE A 235 7.41 -4.33 -3.14
CA ILE A 235 8.85 -4.12 -3.27
C ILE A 235 9.53 -5.29 -3.98
N HIS A 236 9.11 -6.54 -3.72
CA HIS A 236 9.63 -7.72 -4.42
C HIS A 236 9.30 -7.71 -5.92
N CYS A 237 8.11 -7.24 -6.28
CA CYS A 237 7.74 -7.09 -7.68
C CYS A 237 8.67 -6.12 -8.41
N ILE A 238 9.05 -5.03 -7.77
CA ILE A 238 10.00 -4.04 -8.31
C ILE A 238 11.42 -4.63 -8.34
N ALA A 239 11.88 -5.16 -7.21
CA ALA A 239 13.26 -5.63 -7.03
C ALA A 239 13.65 -6.79 -7.96
N LEU A 240 12.70 -7.66 -8.29
CA LEU A 240 12.91 -8.86 -9.10
C LEU A 240 12.29 -8.76 -10.51
N ASP A 241 11.80 -7.59 -10.90
CA ASP A 241 11.07 -7.40 -12.18
C ASP A 241 9.99 -8.47 -12.42
N ARG A 242 9.20 -8.78 -11.39
CA ARG A 242 8.26 -9.93 -11.43
C ARG A 242 7.07 -9.70 -12.36
N LYS A 243 6.78 -8.47 -12.75
CA LYS A 243 5.65 -8.08 -13.60
C LYS A 243 4.31 -8.67 -13.15
N ARG A 244 4.12 -8.73 -11.82
CA ARG A 244 2.86 -9.20 -11.25
C ARG A 244 1.78 -8.15 -11.39
N ILE A 245 0.55 -8.64 -11.55
CA ILE A 245 -0.64 -7.80 -11.54
C ILE A 245 -1.09 -7.66 -10.09
N LEU A 246 -1.00 -6.45 -9.54
CA LEU A 246 -1.38 -6.12 -8.17
C LEU A 246 -2.42 -4.99 -8.17
N PRO A 247 -3.36 -4.97 -7.22
CA PRO A 247 -4.32 -3.88 -7.05
C PRO A 247 -3.69 -2.71 -6.29
N VAL A 248 -2.62 -2.15 -6.84
CA VAL A 248 -1.94 -0.97 -6.31
C VAL A 248 -2.65 0.31 -6.74
N SER A 249 -2.54 1.37 -5.94
CA SER A 249 -2.99 2.70 -6.32
C SER A 249 -2.00 3.33 -7.29
N SER A 250 -2.46 3.66 -8.48
CA SER A 250 -1.68 4.33 -9.53
C SER A 250 -2.52 5.38 -10.24
N GLN A 251 -1.87 6.37 -10.86
CA GLN A 251 -2.58 7.40 -11.60
C GLN A 251 -3.18 6.82 -12.88
N LEU A 252 -4.51 6.88 -12.99
CA LEU A 252 -5.23 6.36 -14.15
C LEU A 252 -5.18 7.34 -15.33
N THR A 253 -5.14 6.78 -16.54
CA THR A 253 -5.04 7.51 -17.80
C THR A 253 -6.25 7.31 -18.71
N GLY A 254 -7.28 6.59 -18.25
CA GLY A 254 -8.52 6.32 -19.00
C GLY A 254 -9.25 5.07 -18.57
N GLN A 255 -8.63 4.22 -17.76
CA GLN A 255 -9.19 2.96 -17.31
C GLN A 255 -10.53 3.20 -16.59
N TYR A 256 -11.56 2.43 -16.94
CA TYR A 256 -12.95 2.57 -16.48
C TYR A 256 -13.52 3.98 -16.66
N GLY A 257 -13.00 4.74 -17.66
CA GLY A 257 -13.38 6.14 -17.92
C GLY A 257 -12.77 7.16 -16.95
N ILE A 258 -11.83 6.75 -16.08
CA ILE A 258 -11.23 7.58 -15.02
C ILE A 258 -9.87 8.12 -15.48
N LYS A 259 -9.60 9.42 -15.26
CA LYS A 259 -8.34 10.07 -15.60
C LYS A 259 -7.83 10.93 -14.44
N LYS A 260 -6.52 10.96 -14.26
CA LYS A 260 -5.80 11.81 -13.28
C LYS A 260 -6.10 11.50 -11.80
N VAL A 261 -6.88 10.50 -11.50
CA VAL A 261 -7.12 10.01 -10.13
C VAL A 261 -6.17 8.87 -9.86
N CYS A 262 -5.60 8.82 -8.66
CA CYS A 262 -4.91 7.65 -8.17
C CYS A 262 -5.91 6.78 -7.40
N LEU A 263 -6.08 5.54 -7.83
CA LEU A 263 -6.86 4.51 -7.14
C LEU A 263 -6.43 3.11 -7.62
N SER A 264 -6.93 2.09 -6.95
CA SER A 264 -6.51 0.72 -7.21
C SER A 264 -7.28 0.09 -8.37
N VAL A 265 -6.53 -0.33 -9.38
CA VAL A 265 -6.97 -1.22 -10.46
C VAL A 265 -5.93 -2.31 -10.67
N PRO A 266 -6.22 -3.40 -11.42
CA PRO A 266 -5.21 -4.37 -11.78
C PRO A 266 -4.04 -3.68 -12.50
N THR A 267 -2.86 -3.69 -11.88
CA THR A 267 -1.70 -2.93 -12.35
C THR A 267 -0.49 -3.85 -12.44
N VAL A 268 0.17 -3.88 -13.60
CA VAL A 268 1.45 -4.57 -13.78
C VAL A 268 2.55 -3.78 -13.09
N VAL A 269 3.19 -4.41 -12.11
CA VAL A 269 4.29 -3.83 -11.33
C VAL A 269 5.58 -4.58 -11.63
N GLY A 270 6.59 -3.86 -12.08
CA GLY A 270 7.91 -4.40 -12.43
C GLY A 270 9.03 -3.43 -12.03
N ALA A 271 10.23 -3.65 -12.57
CA ALA A 271 11.43 -2.90 -12.21
C ALA A 271 11.33 -1.39 -12.47
N SER A 272 10.49 -0.95 -13.40
CA SER A 272 10.26 0.49 -13.68
C SER A 272 9.14 1.11 -12.83
N GLY A 273 8.54 0.35 -11.90
CA GLY A 273 7.37 0.74 -11.12
C GLY A 273 6.06 0.30 -11.77
N VAL A 274 5.14 1.22 -12.03
CA VAL A 274 3.89 0.98 -12.77
C VAL A 274 4.20 0.82 -14.25
N GLU A 275 3.99 -0.37 -14.80
CA GLU A 275 4.21 -0.63 -16.23
C GLU A 275 2.93 -0.49 -17.06
N ALA A 276 1.81 -1.00 -16.55
CA ALA A 276 0.50 -0.88 -17.19
C ALA A 276 -0.62 -1.01 -16.17
N ALA A 277 -1.59 -0.11 -16.22
CA ALA A 277 -2.89 -0.29 -15.56
C ALA A 277 -3.84 -0.99 -16.54
N LEU A 278 -4.48 -2.06 -16.08
CA LEU A 278 -5.29 -2.94 -16.91
C LEU A 278 -6.78 -2.76 -16.61
N GLU A 279 -7.62 -3.03 -17.60
CA GLU A 279 -9.06 -3.17 -17.44
C GLU A 279 -9.45 -4.65 -17.55
N SER A 280 -10.26 -5.11 -16.61
CA SER A 280 -10.90 -6.43 -16.66
C SER A 280 -12.36 -6.27 -17.08
N GLU A 281 -12.95 -7.28 -17.68
CA GLU A 281 -14.39 -7.35 -17.88
C GLU A 281 -15.09 -7.56 -16.54
N LEU A 282 -15.72 -6.51 -16.04
CA LEU A 282 -16.38 -6.47 -14.73
C LEU A 282 -17.89 -6.30 -14.91
N TRP A 283 -18.64 -6.67 -13.89
CA TRP A 283 -20.08 -6.36 -13.90
C TRP A 283 -20.31 -4.86 -13.83
N PRO A 284 -21.42 -4.36 -14.44
CA PRO A 284 -21.73 -2.92 -14.43
C PRO A 284 -21.74 -2.29 -13.03
N LYS A 285 -22.21 -3.03 -12.01
CA LYS A 285 -22.21 -2.57 -10.62
C LYS A 285 -20.79 -2.41 -10.03
N GLU A 286 -19.84 -3.23 -10.45
CA GLU A 286 -18.45 -3.16 -9.99
C GLU A 286 -17.73 -1.98 -10.64
N ILE A 287 -17.95 -1.76 -11.94
CA ILE A 287 -17.47 -0.58 -12.64
C ILE A 287 -18.04 0.69 -12.00
N ALA A 288 -19.35 0.73 -11.71
CA ALA A 288 -19.99 1.86 -11.02
C ALA A 288 -19.39 2.10 -9.63
N GLY A 289 -19.00 1.04 -8.90
CA GLY A 289 -18.31 1.14 -7.61
C GLY A 289 -16.93 1.78 -7.74
N ILE A 290 -16.11 1.35 -8.71
CA ILE A 290 -14.79 1.94 -8.99
C ILE A 290 -14.93 3.42 -9.37
N GLN A 291 -15.92 3.76 -10.21
CA GLN A 291 -16.21 5.15 -10.57
C GLN A 291 -16.71 5.98 -9.39
N ALA A 292 -17.46 5.38 -8.44
CA ALA A 292 -17.85 6.05 -7.20
C ALA A 292 -16.63 6.34 -6.32
N SER A 293 -15.67 5.41 -6.22
CA SER A 293 -14.37 5.64 -5.56
C SER A 293 -13.65 6.85 -6.17
N ALA A 294 -13.58 6.93 -7.50
CA ALA A 294 -12.93 8.05 -8.17
C ALA A 294 -13.58 9.40 -7.83
N ARG A 295 -14.93 9.45 -7.83
CA ARG A 295 -15.65 10.68 -7.44
C ARG A 295 -15.37 11.07 -5.98
N ALA A 296 -15.39 10.12 -5.05
CA ALA A 296 -15.11 10.37 -3.63
C ALA A 296 -13.67 10.90 -3.43
N LEU A 297 -12.71 10.37 -4.16
CA LEU A 297 -11.31 10.82 -4.13
C LEU A 297 -11.15 12.23 -4.73
N GLU A 298 -11.83 12.55 -5.83
CA GLU A 298 -11.84 13.91 -6.40
C GLU A 298 -12.47 14.93 -5.43
N GLU A 299 -13.58 14.58 -4.79
CA GLU A 299 -14.20 15.44 -3.76
C GLU A 299 -13.26 15.67 -2.58
N THR A 300 -12.54 14.63 -2.15
CA THR A 300 -11.54 14.74 -1.08
C THR A 300 -10.37 15.61 -1.54
N TRP A 301 -9.89 15.42 -2.76
CA TRP A 301 -8.81 16.23 -3.34
C TRP A 301 -9.15 17.71 -3.38
N GLY A 302 -10.38 18.05 -3.77
CA GLY A 302 -10.85 19.44 -3.79
C GLY A 302 -10.95 20.11 -2.42
N LYS A 303 -10.91 19.35 -1.33
CA LYS A 303 -11.02 19.85 0.07
C LYS A 303 -9.68 19.91 0.80
N ILE A 304 -8.61 19.35 0.25
CA ILE A 304 -7.28 19.43 0.88
C ILE A 304 -6.62 20.79 0.62
N LYS A 305 -5.89 21.28 1.63
CA LYS A 305 -5.24 22.59 1.66
C LYS A 305 -3.74 22.51 1.37
#